data_9e5c6fdbca0fa08a339be40115af6876
#
_entry.id   9e5c6fdbca0fa08a339be40115af6876
#
_cell.length_a   1.000
_cell.length_b   1.000
_cell.length_c   1.000
_cell.angle_alpha   90.00
_cell.angle_beta   90.00
_cell.angle_gamma   90.00
#
_symmetry.space_group_name_H-M   'P 1'
#
loop_
_entity.id
_entity.type
_entity.pdbx_description
1 polymer ?
#
loop_
_entity_poly.entity_id
_entity_poly.type
_entity_poly.pdbx_seq_one_letter_code
_entity_poly.pdbx_strand_id
1 'polypeptide(L)'
;MKWIKRVIIKDTVALLKQSHGESFFSLFANRFDERGLYLLDEPEAALSPQRQLAFLRLIHDLEKQNQSQFIIATHSPILLGYPGAKIYNFDTAPISEIQYEDTAHYFITKRFMNNHDQFVQELLND
;
A
#
# COMPACT_ATOMS: atom_id res chain seq x y z
N MET A 1 -10.55 2.43 -0.51
CA MET A 1 -10.42 0.99 -0.57
C MET A 1 -9.68 0.52 0.64
N LYS A 2 -10.33 -0.26 1.41
CA LYS A 2 -9.76 -0.75 2.66
C LYS A 2 -9.91 -2.21 2.73
N TRP A 3 -8.83 -3.00 3.04
CA TRP A 3 -9.08 -4.24 3.60
C TRP A 3 -7.93 -4.87 4.09
N ILE A 4 -8.02 -5.34 5.01
CA ILE A 4 -7.54 -5.99 6.06
C ILE A 4 -6.75 -5.35 7.00
N LYS A 5 -6.94 -5.66 7.94
CA LYS A 5 -6.61 -5.30 9.19
C LYS A 5 -5.67 -6.20 9.85
N ARG A 6 -4.56 -5.72 10.16
CA ARG A 6 -3.92 -5.84 11.39
C ARG A 6 -3.30 -7.15 11.75
N VAL A 7 -2.05 -7.27 11.72
CA VAL A 7 -1.32 -7.40 12.95
C VAL A 7 -0.18 -6.47 12.90
N ILE A 8 -0.29 -5.48 13.65
CA ILE A 8 0.84 -4.68 13.93
C ILE A 8 1.42 -5.27 15.17
N ILE A 9 2.57 -5.80 15.05
CA ILE A 9 3.42 -6.00 16.19
C ILE A 9 3.57 -4.63 16.83
N LYS A 10 3.27 -4.50 18.08
CA LYS A 10 3.33 -3.22 18.81
C LYS A 10 4.60 -2.43 18.52
N ASP A 11 5.70 -3.13 18.38
CA ASP A 11 7.00 -2.55 18.07
C ASP A 11 7.12 -1.96 16.66
N THR A 12 6.37 -2.47 15.71
CA THR A 12 6.36 -1.96 14.34
C THR A 12 5.69 -0.59 14.28
N VAL A 13 4.60 -0.41 15.01
CA VAL A 13 3.91 0.87 15.09
C VAL A 13 4.79 1.91 15.78
N ALA A 14 5.48 1.53 16.84
CA ALA A 14 6.40 2.42 17.54
C ALA A 14 7.55 2.86 16.64
N LEU A 15 8.11 1.95 15.85
CA LEU A 15 9.17 2.26 14.88
C LEU A 15 8.69 3.10 13.71
N LEU A 16 7.49 2.87 13.21
CA LEU A 16 6.86 3.70 12.19
C LEU A 16 6.61 5.12 12.69
N LYS A 17 6.34 5.30 13.97
CA LYS A 17 6.18 6.63 14.58
C LYS A 17 7.49 7.33 14.88
N GLN A 18 8.55 6.58 15.12
CA GLN A 18 9.84 7.12 15.56
C GLN A 18 10.84 7.34 14.43
N SER A 19 10.67 6.66 13.30
CA SER A 19 11.68 6.63 12.28
C SER A 19 11.13 6.85 10.91
N HIS A 20 11.86 7.59 10.16
CA HIS A 20 11.67 7.76 8.74
C HIS A 20 12.04 6.43 8.03
N GLY A 21 11.25 6.01 7.11
CA GLY A 21 11.33 4.86 6.21
C GLY A 21 12.46 3.81 6.30
N GLU A 22 13.68 4.17 6.68
CA GLU A 22 14.79 3.22 6.76
C GLU A 22 14.63 2.20 7.87
N SER A 23 14.17 2.62 9.04
CA SER A 23 13.90 1.70 10.14
C SER A 23 12.73 0.78 9.84
N PHE A 24 11.75 1.22 9.04
CA PHE A 24 10.70 0.37 8.55
C PHE A 24 11.25 -0.78 7.71
N PHE A 25 12.14 -0.48 6.76
CA PHE A 25 12.77 -1.51 5.93
C PHE A 25 13.65 -2.45 6.73
N SER A 26 14.44 -1.93 7.66
CA SER A 26 15.29 -2.74 8.54
C SER A 26 14.45 -3.70 9.38
N LEU A 27 13.36 -3.20 9.95
CA LEU A 27 12.44 -4.01 10.72
C LEU A 27 11.80 -5.08 9.85
N PHE A 28 11.35 -4.71 8.67
CA PHE A 28 10.73 -5.61 7.72
C PHE A 28 11.69 -6.72 7.31
N ALA A 29 12.92 -6.36 6.94
CA ALA A 29 13.94 -7.32 6.55
C ALA A 29 14.33 -8.27 7.69
N ASN A 30 14.33 -7.79 8.92
CA ASN A 30 14.76 -8.58 10.08
C ASN A 30 13.65 -9.43 10.71
N ARG A 31 12.39 -8.98 10.62
CA ARG A 31 11.27 -9.65 11.28
C ARG A 31 10.38 -10.47 10.37
N PHE A 32 10.43 -10.23 9.07
CA PHE A 32 9.61 -10.93 8.10
C PHE A 32 10.42 -11.91 7.26
N ASP A 33 11.46 -12.49 7.84
CA ASP A 33 12.28 -13.51 7.20
C ASP A 33 11.68 -14.92 7.27
N GLU A 34 10.61 -15.09 8.03
CA GLU A 34 9.94 -16.37 8.20
C GLU A 34 8.68 -16.46 7.33
N ARG A 35 8.35 -17.72 6.99
CA ARG A 35 7.08 -18.02 6.34
C ARG A 35 5.92 -17.63 7.23
N GLY A 36 4.98 -16.86 6.71
CA GLY A 36 3.83 -16.41 7.50
C GLY A 36 2.81 -15.61 6.72
N LEU A 37 1.77 -15.23 7.43
CA LEU A 37 0.75 -14.30 6.98
C LEU A 37 0.99 -12.95 7.66
N TYR A 38 1.20 -11.91 6.85
CA TYR A 38 1.48 -10.56 7.33
C TYR A 38 0.34 -9.62 6.98
N LEU A 39 -0.19 -8.96 8.00
CA LEU A 39 -1.29 -8.00 7.88
C LEU A 39 -0.75 -6.59 8.13
N LEU A 40 -0.86 -5.72 7.13
CA LEU A 40 -0.33 -4.36 7.19
C LEU A 40 -1.45 -3.34 6.99
N ASP A 41 -1.47 -2.31 7.81
CA ASP A 41 -2.45 -1.23 7.73
C ASP A 41 -1.76 0.09 7.40
N GLU A 42 -2.04 0.60 6.20
CA GLU A 42 -1.50 1.85 5.66
C GLU A 42 0.03 1.98 5.79
N PRO A 43 0.80 1.00 5.28
CA PRO A 43 2.26 1.07 5.37
C PRO A 43 2.86 2.27 4.63
N GLU A 44 2.14 2.82 3.64
CA GLU A 44 2.57 4.00 2.89
C GLU A 44 2.66 5.27 3.73
N ALA A 45 2.03 5.33 4.89
CA ALA A 45 2.02 6.52 5.74
C ALA A 45 3.42 7.00 6.14
N ALA A 46 4.38 6.08 6.21
CA ALA A 46 5.76 6.37 6.55
C ALA A 46 6.71 6.35 5.33
N LEU A 47 6.18 6.19 4.12
CA LEU A 47 6.99 5.94 2.93
C LEU A 47 6.80 7.01 1.86
N SER A 48 7.91 7.58 1.40
CA SER A 48 7.91 8.38 0.17
C SER A 48 7.52 7.50 -1.03
N PRO A 49 7.10 8.09 -2.17
CA PRO A 49 6.80 7.31 -3.36
C PRO A 49 7.92 6.36 -3.79
N GLN A 50 9.16 6.83 -3.74
CA GLN A 50 10.33 6.00 -4.06
C GLN A 50 10.46 4.81 -3.10
N ARG A 51 10.22 5.03 -1.82
CA ARG A 51 10.29 3.95 -0.82
C ARG A 51 9.11 2.98 -0.93
N GLN A 52 7.96 3.44 -1.40
CA GLN A 52 6.86 2.55 -1.72
C GLN A 52 7.21 1.57 -2.85
N LEU A 53 7.94 2.04 -3.87
CA LEU A 53 8.46 1.15 -4.92
C LEU A 53 9.45 0.13 -4.36
N ALA A 54 10.35 0.56 -3.49
CA ALA A 54 11.27 -0.35 -2.81
C ALA A 54 10.54 -1.37 -1.92
N PHE A 55 9.45 -0.96 -1.31
CA PHE A 55 8.59 -1.84 -0.52
C PHE A 55 7.92 -2.92 -1.38
N LEU A 56 7.46 -2.59 -2.57
CA LEU A 56 6.94 -3.60 -3.52
C LEU A 56 8.01 -4.64 -3.86
N ARG A 57 9.24 -4.22 -4.04
CA ARG A 57 10.35 -5.15 -4.29
C ARG A 57 10.59 -6.06 -3.10
N LEU A 58 10.58 -5.51 -1.91
CA LEU A 58 10.75 -6.29 -0.68
C LEU A 58 9.65 -7.35 -0.51
N ILE A 59 8.38 -6.98 -0.73
CA ILE A 59 7.26 -7.92 -0.71
C ILE A 59 7.49 -9.05 -1.71
N HIS A 60 7.88 -8.70 -2.93
CA HIS A 60 8.13 -9.68 -3.98
C HIS A 60 9.20 -10.70 -3.58
N ASP A 61 10.30 -10.20 -3.02
CA ASP A 61 11.40 -11.07 -2.60
C ASP A 61 10.98 -11.98 -1.43
N LEU A 62 10.21 -11.45 -0.47
CA LEU A 62 9.71 -12.24 0.66
C LEU A 62 8.68 -13.30 0.23
N GLU A 63 7.80 -12.97 -0.70
CA GLU A 63 6.87 -13.95 -1.26
C GLU A 63 7.60 -15.11 -1.94
N LYS A 64 8.63 -14.78 -2.72
CA LYS A 64 9.42 -15.78 -3.42
C LYS A 64 10.27 -16.66 -2.51
N GLN A 65 10.96 -16.04 -1.56
CA GLN A 65 11.92 -16.75 -0.71
C GLN A 65 11.27 -17.54 0.39
N ASN A 66 10.25 -16.96 1.03
CA ASN A 66 9.68 -17.48 2.26
C ASN A 66 8.27 -18.03 2.09
N GLN A 67 7.70 -17.97 0.90
CA GLN A 67 6.30 -18.32 0.66
C GLN A 67 5.33 -17.59 1.61
N SER A 68 5.63 -16.33 1.87
CA SER A 68 4.83 -15.49 2.74
C SER A 68 3.62 -14.93 2.00
N GLN A 69 2.55 -14.68 2.73
CA GLN A 69 1.36 -14.01 2.22
C GLN A 69 1.20 -12.66 2.89
N PHE A 70 0.88 -11.65 2.08
CA PHE A 70 0.63 -10.30 2.56
C PHE A 70 -0.81 -9.89 2.32
N ILE A 71 -1.39 -9.28 3.33
CA ILE A 71 -2.70 -8.66 3.24
C ILE A 71 -2.54 -7.22 3.70
N ILE A 72 -2.79 -6.28 2.80
CA ILE A 72 -2.44 -4.88 3.00
C ILE A 72 -3.67 -4.00 2.83
N ALA A 73 -4.01 -3.24 3.86
CA ALA A 73 -4.97 -2.15 3.75
C ALA A 73 -4.22 -0.88 3.33
N THR A 74 -4.59 -0.29 2.20
CA THR A 74 -3.86 0.85 1.68
C THR A 74 -4.75 1.77 0.85
N HIS A 75 -4.37 3.05 0.79
CA HIS A 75 -4.88 4.04 -0.14
C HIS A 75 -3.84 4.44 -1.19
N SER A 76 -2.68 3.82 -1.17
CA SER A 76 -1.61 4.15 -2.11
C SER A 76 -1.87 3.58 -3.49
N PRO A 77 -1.95 4.41 -4.54
CA PRO A 77 -2.02 3.92 -5.91
C PRO A 77 -0.76 3.18 -6.35
N ILE A 78 0.37 3.40 -5.68
CA ILE A 78 1.60 2.66 -5.95
C ILE A 78 1.49 1.24 -5.39
N LEU A 79 1.11 1.09 -4.13
CA LEU A 79 1.00 -0.24 -3.50
C LEU A 79 -0.10 -1.08 -4.13
N LEU A 80 -1.24 -0.46 -4.48
CA LEU A 80 -2.33 -1.14 -5.18
C LEU A 80 -1.91 -1.68 -6.54
N GLY A 81 -0.87 -1.11 -7.16
CA GLY A 81 -0.34 -1.53 -8.44
C GLY A 81 0.59 -2.75 -8.40
N TYR A 82 0.72 -3.43 -7.27
CA TYR A 82 1.56 -4.62 -7.18
C TYR A 82 1.08 -5.71 -8.16
N PRO A 83 1.96 -6.22 -9.03
CA PRO A 83 1.55 -7.19 -10.04
C PRO A 83 1.00 -8.49 -9.43
N GLY A 84 -0.17 -8.90 -9.89
CA GLY A 84 -0.82 -10.12 -9.43
C GLY A 84 -1.57 -9.98 -8.11
N ALA A 85 -1.60 -8.81 -7.51
CA ALA A 85 -2.38 -8.57 -6.30
C ALA A 85 -3.89 -8.69 -6.58
N LYS A 86 -4.60 -9.35 -5.69
CA LYS A 86 -6.06 -9.30 -5.65
C LYS A 86 -6.48 -8.10 -4.84
N ILE A 87 -7.30 -7.25 -5.45
CA ILE A 87 -7.77 -6.03 -4.81
C ILE A 87 -9.25 -6.18 -4.50
N TYR A 88 -9.61 -5.93 -3.25
CA TYR A 88 -11.00 -5.99 -2.80
C TYR A 88 -11.50 -4.60 -2.41
N ASN A 89 -12.65 -4.24 -2.90
CA ASN A 89 -13.29 -2.98 -2.59
C ASN A 89 -14.25 -3.14 -1.40
N PHE A 90 -13.98 -2.38 -0.33
CA PHE A 90 -14.79 -2.37 0.88
C PHE A 90 -15.76 -1.19 0.94
N ASP A 91 -15.73 -0.29 -0.02
CA ASP A 91 -16.62 0.86 -0.06
C ASP A 91 -18.01 0.51 -0.54
N THR A 92 -18.17 -0.67 -1.10
CA THR A 92 -19.45 -1.19 -1.56
C THR A 92 -19.82 -2.47 -0.83
N ALA A 93 -21.12 -2.71 -0.70
CA ALA A 93 -21.66 -3.94 -0.16
C ALA A 93 -22.43 -4.69 -1.27
N PRO A 94 -22.12 -5.97 -1.51
CA PRO A 94 -21.09 -6.78 -0.84
C PRO A 94 -19.68 -6.39 -1.25
N ILE A 95 -18.70 -6.82 -0.47
CA ILE A 95 -17.28 -6.67 -0.82
C ILE A 95 -17.02 -7.40 -2.13
N SER A 96 -16.35 -6.73 -3.06
CA SER A 96 -16.09 -7.27 -4.39
C SER A 96 -14.63 -7.12 -4.80
N GLU A 97 -14.16 -8.04 -5.62
CA GLU A 97 -12.87 -7.92 -6.28
C GLU A 97 -12.96 -6.86 -7.38
N ILE A 98 -11.92 -6.03 -7.48
CA ILE A 98 -11.85 -4.93 -8.44
C ILE A 98 -10.48 -4.93 -9.13
N GLN A 99 -10.45 -4.53 -10.38
CA GLN A 99 -9.19 -4.37 -11.11
C GLN A 99 -8.48 -3.08 -10.68
N TYR A 100 -7.15 -3.07 -10.79
CA TYR A 100 -6.35 -1.92 -10.42
C TYR A 100 -6.82 -0.63 -11.10
N GLU A 101 -7.03 -0.70 -12.41
CA GLU A 101 -7.43 0.44 -13.24
C GLU A 101 -8.83 0.99 -12.90
N ASP A 102 -9.66 0.18 -12.27
CA ASP A 102 -11.03 0.56 -11.87
C ASP A 102 -11.06 1.17 -10.46
N THR A 103 -9.94 1.16 -9.74
CA THR A 103 -9.88 1.81 -8.43
C THR A 103 -9.93 3.32 -8.55
N ALA A 104 -10.65 3.98 -7.64
CA ALA A 104 -10.67 5.43 -7.57
C ALA A 104 -9.26 6.01 -7.36
N HIS A 105 -8.42 5.32 -6.58
CA HIS A 105 -7.04 5.69 -6.30
C HIS A 105 -6.21 5.80 -7.58
N TYR A 106 -6.30 4.79 -8.45
CA TYR A 106 -5.64 4.83 -9.76
C TYR A 106 -6.22 5.90 -10.66
N PHE A 107 -7.53 5.88 -10.85
CA PHE A 107 -8.22 6.73 -11.82
C PHE A 107 -8.05 8.22 -11.51
N ILE A 108 -8.32 8.62 -10.27
CA ILE A 108 -8.24 10.03 -9.85
C ILE A 108 -6.78 10.50 -9.85
N THR A 109 -5.87 9.71 -9.30
CA THR A 109 -4.45 10.09 -9.24
C THR A 109 -3.87 10.21 -10.65
N LYS A 110 -4.17 9.30 -11.54
CA LYS A 110 -3.71 9.35 -12.92
C LYS A 110 -4.20 10.61 -13.65
N ARG A 111 -5.49 10.93 -13.53
CA ARG A 111 -6.06 12.13 -14.14
C ARG A 111 -5.43 13.40 -13.57
N PHE A 112 -5.30 13.46 -12.27
CA PHE A 112 -4.66 14.58 -11.61
C PHE A 112 -3.21 14.77 -12.08
N MET A 113 -2.42 13.71 -12.08
CA MET A 113 -1.01 13.79 -12.45
C MET A 113 -0.79 14.12 -13.93
N ASN A 114 -1.70 13.69 -14.79
CA ASN A 114 -1.60 13.97 -16.22
C ASN A 114 -1.86 15.44 -16.57
N ASN A 115 -2.73 16.13 -15.82
CA ASN A 115 -3.03 17.54 -16.04
C ASN A 115 -3.54 18.20 -14.75
N HIS A 116 -2.63 18.36 -13.79
CA HIS A 116 -3.01 18.88 -12.47
C HIS A 116 -3.54 20.32 -12.52
N ASP A 117 -3.00 21.18 -13.38
CA ASP A 117 -3.45 22.55 -13.49
C ASP A 117 -4.92 22.65 -13.87
N GLN A 118 -5.32 21.94 -14.91
CA GLN A 118 -6.70 21.88 -15.33
C GLN A 118 -7.60 21.27 -14.26
N PHE A 119 -7.15 20.18 -13.67
CA PHE A 119 -7.90 19.48 -12.62
C PHE A 119 -8.16 20.38 -11.41
N VAL A 120 -7.14 21.13 -10.98
CA VAL A 120 -7.26 22.06 -9.86
C VAL A 120 -8.14 23.25 -10.22
N GLN A 121 -8.02 23.78 -11.45
CA GLN A 121 -8.90 24.85 -11.92
C GLN A 121 -10.38 24.44 -11.90
N GLU A 122 -10.69 23.28 -12.42
CA GLU A 122 -12.05 22.75 -12.40
C GLU A 122 -12.58 22.53 -10.98
N LEU A 123 -11.72 22.07 -10.08
CA LEU A 123 -12.07 21.85 -8.68
C LEU A 123 -12.34 23.15 -7.92
N LEU A 124 -11.59 24.20 -8.21
CA LEU A 124 -11.65 25.49 -7.51
C LEU A 124 -12.56 26.53 -8.17
N ASN A 125 -13.08 26.25 -9.36
CA ASN A 125 -14.07 27.12 -9.99
C ASN A 125 -15.44 26.91 -9.34
N ASP A 126 -15.93 27.96 -8.72
CA ASP A 126 -17.28 28.03 -8.14
C ASP A 126 -18.37 28.13 -9.22
#